data_bf60520c6e4ae57e8336fd2751ed6415
#
_entry.id   bf60520c6e4ae57e8336fd2751ed6415
#
_cell.length_a   1.000
_cell.length_b   1.000
_cell.length_c   1.000
_cell.angle_alpha   90.00
_cell.angle_beta   90.00
_cell.angle_gamma   90.00
#
_symmetry.space_group_name_H-M   'P 1'
#
loop_
_entity.id
_entity.type
_entity.pdbx_description
1 polymer ?
#
loop_
_entity_poly.entity_id
_entity_poly.type
_entity_poly.pdbx_seq_one_letter_code
_entity_poly.pdbx_strand_id
1 'polypeptide(L)' 'MSETVKLIDAMGQPCPMPLLMLKRALKNQAHGEWLLKSSDPHSKTDVSRYCHLHHLTCEMVKISEQEFHYHIES' A
#
# COMPACT_ATOMS: atom_id res chain seq x y z
N MET A 1 22.74 -9.91 -0.90
CA MET A 1 22.10 -8.72 -0.48
C MET A 1 20.60 -8.88 -0.35
N SER A 2 20.08 -8.43 0.65
CA SER A 2 18.66 -8.59 0.85
C SER A 2 17.93 -7.31 0.48
N GLU A 3 16.75 -7.48 -0.01
CA GLU A 3 15.90 -6.37 -0.27
C GLU A 3 15.14 -5.99 0.96
N THR A 4 15.01 -4.71 1.16
CA THR A 4 14.29 -4.22 2.32
C THR A 4 12.91 -3.80 1.88
N VAL A 5 11.89 -4.46 2.44
CA VAL A 5 10.52 -4.08 2.23
C VAL A 5 10.17 -3.02 3.27
N LYS A 6 9.74 -1.87 2.81
CA LYS A 6 9.36 -0.79 3.71
C LYS A 6 7.93 -0.95 4.17
N LEU A 7 7.72 -0.79 5.46
CA LEU A 7 6.40 -0.93 6.04
C LEU A 7 5.69 0.41 6.08
N ILE A 8 4.47 0.44 5.56
CA ILE A 8 3.60 1.60 5.67
C ILE A 8 2.40 1.16 6.51
N ASP A 9 2.38 1.58 7.75
CA ASP A 9 1.34 1.16 8.69
C ASP A 9 0.22 2.19 8.69
N ALA A 10 -0.85 1.87 7.96
CA ALA A 10 -2.03 2.72 7.90
C ALA A 10 -3.21 2.09 8.63
N MET A 11 -2.94 1.17 9.56
CA MET A 11 -3.99 0.57 10.37
C MET A 11 -4.70 1.66 11.18
N GLY A 12 -6.01 1.58 11.23
CA GLY A 12 -6.79 2.56 11.96
C GLY A 12 -7.01 3.87 11.24
N GLN A 13 -6.41 4.04 10.06
CA GLN A 13 -6.56 5.27 9.29
C GLN A 13 -7.69 5.12 8.28
N PRO A 14 -8.64 6.04 8.26
CA PRO A 14 -9.74 5.96 7.29
C PRO A 14 -9.28 6.38 5.90
N CYS A 15 -10.07 6.01 4.89
CA CYS A 15 -9.88 6.48 3.53
C CYS A 15 -9.96 8.02 3.53
N PRO A 16 -9.08 8.72 2.81
CA PRO A 16 -8.09 8.22 1.86
C PRO A 16 -6.67 8.10 2.42
N MET A 17 -6.51 8.04 3.75
CA MET A 17 -5.19 8.07 4.35
C MET A 17 -4.24 6.97 3.88
N PRO A 18 -4.68 5.69 3.75
CA PRO A 18 -3.74 4.67 3.27
C PRO A 18 -3.11 5.05 1.93
N LEU A 19 -3.93 5.56 1.00
CA LEU A 19 -3.42 5.97 -0.30
C LEU A 19 -2.46 7.15 -0.18
N LEU A 20 -2.79 8.13 0.66
CA LEU A 20 -1.93 9.30 0.84
C LEU A 20 -0.59 8.91 1.43
N MET A 21 -0.59 7.95 2.35
CA MET A 21 0.65 7.46 2.95
C MET A 21 1.50 6.74 1.92
N LEU A 22 0.87 5.97 1.03
CA LEU A 22 1.58 5.32 -0.05
C LEU A 22 2.19 6.33 -1.01
N LYS A 23 1.42 7.35 -1.40
CA LYS A 23 1.92 8.39 -2.28
C LYS A 23 3.15 9.08 -1.69
N ARG A 24 3.10 9.33 -0.39
CA ARG A 24 4.20 9.99 0.31
C ARG A 24 5.46 9.12 0.30
N ALA A 25 5.28 7.81 0.52
CA ALA A 25 6.40 6.89 0.50
C ALA A 25 7.04 6.81 -0.88
N LEU A 26 6.23 6.78 -1.93
CA LEU A 26 6.73 6.72 -3.29
C LEU A 26 7.43 8.01 -3.70
N LYS A 27 7.01 9.13 -3.16
CA LYS A 27 7.66 10.41 -3.43
C LYS A 27 9.06 10.44 -2.83
N ASN A 28 9.23 9.83 -1.66
CA ASN A 28 10.53 9.78 -1.01
C ASN A 28 11.48 8.78 -1.66
N GLN A 29 10.93 7.68 -2.18
CA GLN A 29 11.73 6.64 -2.82
C GLN A 29 10.90 6.04 -3.94
N ALA A 30 11.30 6.31 -5.19
CA ALA A 30 10.50 5.94 -6.35
C ALA A 30 10.55 4.45 -6.66
N HIS A 31 11.62 3.76 -6.24
CA HIS A 31 11.79 2.35 -6.54
C HIS A 31 11.95 1.55 -5.27
N GLY A 32 11.45 0.32 -5.28
CA GLY A 32 11.59 -0.57 -4.15
C GLY A 32 10.33 -1.37 -3.90
N GLU A 33 10.22 -1.85 -2.68
CA GLU A 33 9.07 -2.65 -2.27
C GLU A 33 8.48 -2.05 -1.00
N TRP A 34 7.16 -2.07 -0.93
CA TRP A 34 6.44 -1.57 0.25
C TRP A 34 5.38 -2.57 0.66
N LEU A 35 5.18 -2.70 1.96
CA LEU A 35 4.05 -3.41 2.51
C LEU A 35 3.14 -2.39 3.17
N LEU A 36 1.99 -2.16 2.56
CA LEU A 36 1.01 -1.23 3.10
C LEU A 36 -0.04 -2.01 3.86
N LYS A 37 -0.21 -1.68 5.12
CA LYS A 37 -1.24 -2.28 5.96
C LYS A 37 -2.39 -1.32 6.12
N SER A 38 -3.60 -1.80 5.95
CA SER A 38 -4.80 -0.97 6.10
C SER A 38 -5.90 -1.77 6.77
N SER A 39 -6.70 -1.09 7.57
CA SER A 39 -7.88 -1.68 8.17
C SER A 39 -9.16 -1.25 7.45
N ASP A 40 -9.04 -0.38 6.45
CA ASP A 40 -10.19 0.14 5.72
C ASP A 40 -10.46 -0.70 4.48
N PRO A 41 -11.62 -1.40 4.41
CA PRO A 41 -11.91 -2.23 3.24
C PRO A 41 -12.06 -1.42 1.96
N HIS A 42 -12.32 -0.12 2.05
CA HIS A 42 -12.46 0.73 0.88
C HIS A 42 -11.13 1.13 0.27
N SER A 43 -10.02 0.94 1.00
CA SER A 43 -8.70 1.29 0.48
C SER A 43 -8.31 0.45 -0.72
N LYS A 44 -8.89 -0.76 -0.86
CA LYS A 44 -8.55 -1.65 -1.95
C LYS A 44 -8.76 -0.98 -3.32
N THR A 45 -9.91 -0.35 -3.50
CA THR A 45 -10.20 0.31 -4.77
C THR A 45 -9.24 1.43 -5.07
N ASP A 46 -8.99 2.28 -4.08
CA ASP A 46 -8.12 3.45 -4.26
C ASP A 46 -6.67 3.04 -4.50
N VAL A 47 -6.16 2.13 -3.69
CA VAL A 47 -4.77 1.70 -3.80
C VAL A 47 -4.54 0.95 -5.11
N SER A 48 -5.46 0.04 -5.46
CA SER A 48 -5.33 -0.72 -6.70
C SER A 48 -5.35 0.18 -7.92
N ARG A 49 -6.25 1.17 -7.92
CA ARG A 49 -6.35 2.10 -9.04
C ARG A 49 -5.09 2.93 -9.17
N TYR A 50 -4.58 3.43 -8.06
CA TYR A 50 -3.36 4.22 -8.08
C TYR A 50 -2.19 3.41 -8.62
N CYS A 51 -2.03 2.18 -8.14
CA CYS A 51 -0.95 1.32 -8.60
C CYS A 51 -1.08 1.02 -10.09
N HIS A 52 -2.30 0.77 -10.55
CA HIS A 52 -2.53 0.51 -11.97
C HIS A 52 -2.15 1.71 -12.82
N LEU A 53 -2.57 2.91 -12.40
CA LEU A 53 -2.29 4.12 -13.16
C LEU A 53 -0.81 4.46 -13.21
N HIS A 54 -0.05 4.05 -12.21
CA HIS A 54 1.37 4.36 -12.14
C HIS A 54 2.25 3.16 -12.45
N HIS A 55 1.66 2.10 -13.00
CA HIS A 55 2.39 0.90 -13.44
C HIS A 55 3.16 0.24 -12.31
N LEU A 56 2.56 0.21 -11.12
CA LEU A 56 3.12 -0.45 -9.97
C LEU A 56 2.50 -1.84 -9.82
N THR A 57 3.31 -2.80 -9.38
CA THR A 57 2.81 -4.11 -9.04
C THR A 57 2.14 -4.03 -7.67
N CYS A 58 0.94 -4.57 -7.57
CA CYS A 58 0.19 -4.52 -6.32
C CYS A 58 -0.55 -5.83 -6.10
N GLU A 59 -0.23 -6.48 -4.98
CA GLU A 59 -0.94 -7.69 -4.56
C GLU A 59 -1.58 -7.42 -3.21
N MET A 60 -2.87 -7.70 -3.11
CA MET A 60 -3.60 -7.52 -1.87
C MET A 60 -3.86 -8.88 -1.23
N VAL A 61 -3.57 -8.97 0.06
CA VAL A 61 -3.87 -10.16 0.85
C VAL A 61 -4.80 -9.73 1.99
N LYS A 62 -5.96 -10.35 2.05
CA LYS A 62 -6.91 -10.09 3.13
C LYS A 62 -6.53 -10.96 4.31
N ILE A 63 -6.03 -10.32 5.36
CA ILE A 63 -5.62 -11.03 6.57
C ILE A 63 -6.83 -11.34 7.44
N SER A 64 -7.74 -10.37 7.57
CA SER A 64 -8.97 -10.55 8.33
C SER A 64 -9.99 -9.57 7.78
N GLU A 65 -11.16 -9.50 8.43
CA GLU A 65 -12.21 -8.56 8.00
C GLU A 65 -11.77 -7.11 8.16
N GLN A 66 -10.77 -6.87 9.00
CA GLN A 66 -10.33 -5.51 9.30
C GLN A 66 -8.84 -5.33 9.10
N GLU A 67 -8.21 -6.21 8.34
CA GLU A 67 -6.79 -6.06 8.07
C GLU A 67 -6.46 -6.52 6.67
N PHE A 68 -5.90 -5.62 5.86
CA PHE A 68 -5.55 -5.86 4.47
C PHE A 68 -4.10 -5.45 4.26
N HIS A 69 -3.35 -6.32 3.61
CA HIS A 69 -1.96 -6.02 3.29
C HIS A 69 -1.82 -5.87 1.79
N TYR A 70 -1.14 -4.82 1.36
CA TYR A 70 -0.87 -4.58 -0.04
C TYR A 70 0.63 -4.65 -0.25
N HIS A 71 1.07 -5.61 -1.04
CA HIS A 71 2.48 -5.73 -1.38
C HIS A 71 2.70 -4.99 -2.69
N ILE A 72 3.43 -3.90 -2.63
CA ILE A 72 3.59 -2.99 -3.75
C ILE A 72 5.05 -2.94 -4.15
N GLU A 73 5.26 -3.03 -5.45
CA GLU A 73 6.60 -3.09 -6.00
C GLU A 73 6.71 -2.13 -7.17
N SER A 74 7.81 -1.41 -7.21
CA SER A 74 8.05 -0.43 -8.26
C SER A 74 9.37 -0.69 -8.98
#